data_d23c437fc4000d78509388f1e2ff80f4
#
_entry.id   d23c437fc4000d78509388f1e2ff80f4
#
_cell.length_a   1.000
_cell.length_b   1.000
_cell.length_c   1.000
_cell.angle_alpha   90.00
_cell.angle_beta   90.00
_cell.angle_gamma   90.00
#
_symmetry.space_group_name_H-M   'P 1'
#
loop_
_entity.id
_entity.type
_entity.pdbx_description
1 polymer ?
#
loop_
_entity_poly.entity_id
_entity_poly.type
_entity_poly.pdbx_seq_one_letter_code
_entity_poly.pdbx_strand_id
1 'polypeptide(L)'
;MLTFIFVNNQNFIQPLEKAFPNYVIKPWNYETDFTLYKQNSLVLASSDKELTYLSHSLLPTIAYGTPNDTNQLFGSDYLVDSLEELDSALLETVFCRYHHIPLTIAKHKDFVLREITFSDLDSLWQLYDKERNNPSINWFPFSPENKTERELFYQYISDSYRFYQYGLWGVFSPDTNILMGHCGIINSNIGNDFCLELCYFIGDNFRRKHLAFHACQSIIDYCKKMKLTTMLYARILKDNTPSIGLASTLGFSMIQSLEDYDLYGLPL
;
A
#
# COMPACT_ATOMS: atom_id res chain seq x y z
N MET A 1 -6.46 14.67 -8.98
CA MET A 1 -5.01 14.86 -9.17
C MET A 1 -4.58 16.02 -8.29
N LEU A 2 -3.54 15.85 -7.50
CA LEU A 2 -2.97 16.91 -6.68
C LEU A 2 -2.48 18.06 -7.55
N THR A 3 -2.85 19.27 -7.19
CA THR A 3 -2.51 20.50 -7.94
C THR A 3 -1.93 21.56 -7.02
N PHE A 4 -2.48 21.70 -5.82
CA PHE A 4 -2.11 22.75 -4.89
C PHE A 4 -1.50 22.17 -3.61
N ILE A 5 -0.45 22.82 -3.12
CA ILE A 5 0.13 22.57 -1.81
C ILE A 5 0.05 23.85 -1.00
N PHE A 6 -0.58 23.79 0.15
CA PHE A 6 -0.73 24.93 1.04
C PHE A 6 0.27 24.85 2.19
N VAL A 7 0.92 25.98 2.50
CA VAL A 7 1.87 26.09 3.62
C VAL A 7 1.62 27.38 4.38
N ASN A 8 1.61 27.32 5.72
CA ASN A 8 1.36 28.50 6.53
C ASN A 8 2.61 29.43 6.60
N ASN A 9 3.80 28.85 6.67
CA ASN A 9 5.03 29.62 6.76
C ASN A 9 5.50 30.10 5.36
N GLN A 10 5.41 31.41 5.13
CA GLN A 10 5.76 32.07 3.87
C GLN A 10 7.22 31.84 3.45
N ASN A 11 8.13 31.62 4.39
CA ASN A 11 9.56 31.37 4.09
C ASN A 11 9.77 30.07 3.30
N PHE A 12 8.82 29.13 3.35
CA PHE A 12 8.91 27.87 2.63
C PHE A 12 8.29 27.89 1.22
N ILE A 13 7.60 28.97 0.83
CA ILE A 13 6.95 29.04 -0.50
C ILE A 13 7.99 28.87 -1.61
N GLN A 14 9.00 29.73 -1.67
CA GLN A 14 10.02 29.66 -2.72
C GLN A 14 10.83 28.35 -2.72
N PRO A 15 11.30 27.82 -1.58
CA PRO A 15 11.91 26.50 -1.54
C PRO A 15 11.02 25.38 -2.08
N LEU A 16 9.74 25.36 -1.71
CA LEU A 16 8.79 24.36 -2.19
C LEU A 16 8.46 24.50 -3.68
N GLU A 17 8.29 25.72 -4.19
CA GLU A 17 8.10 25.96 -5.63
C GLU A 17 9.30 25.43 -6.45
N LYS A 18 10.50 25.61 -5.94
CA LYS A 18 11.71 25.09 -6.59
C LYS A 18 11.80 23.56 -6.51
N ALA A 19 11.43 22.96 -5.37
CA ALA A 19 11.47 21.52 -5.16
C ALA A 19 10.35 20.81 -5.94
N PHE A 20 9.19 21.43 -6.06
CA PHE A 20 7.98 20.85 -6.61
C PHE A 20 7.36 21.70 -7.76
N PRO A 21 8.05 21.86 -8.88
CA PRO A 21 7.64 22.77 -9.96
C PRO A 21 6.33 22.35 -10.67
N ASN A 22 5.86 21.14 -10.42
CA ASN A 22 4.60 20.61 -10.98
C ASN A 22 3.37 20.97 -10.15
N TYR A 23 3.54 21.56 -8.97
CA TYR A 23 2.46 21.96 -8.08
C TYR A 23 2.44 23.46 -7.88
N VAL A 24 1.26 23.99 -7.56
CA VAL A 24 1.08 25.40 -7.21
C VAL A 24 1.17 25.53 -5.69
N ILE A 25 2.22 26.17 -5.20
CA ILE A 25 2.42 26.42 -3.77
C ILE A 25 1.64 27.68 -3.36
N LYS A 26 0.83 27.60 -2.32
CA LYS A 26 0.03 28.72 -1.83
C LYS A 26 0.22 28.94 -0.33
N PRO A 27 0.27 30.19 0.12
CA PRO A 27 0.16 30.49 1.55
C PRO A 27 -1.26 30.20 2.04
N TRP A 28 -1.37 29.79 3.32
CA TRP A 28 -2.64 29.73 3.99
C TRP A 28 -2.56 30.37 5.39
N ASN A 29 -3.71 30.74 5.92
CA ASN A 29 -3.91 31.18 7.30
C ASN A 29 -5.26 30.70 7.81
N TYR A 30 -5.60 30.99 9.05
CA TYR A 30 -6.85 30.55 9.68
C TYR A 30 -8.14 31.15 9.07
N GLU A 31 -8.02 32.09 8.13
CA GLU A 31 -9.14 32.69 7.38
C GLU A 31 -9.24 32.11 5.94
N THR A 32 -8.34 31.21 5.57
CA THR A 32 -8.31 30.65 4.20
C THR A 32 -9.53 29.77 3.94
N ASP A 33 -10.31 30.12 2.92
CA ASP A 33 -11.39 29.25 2.43
C ASP A 33 -10.86 28.17 1.49
N PHE A 34 -10.88 26.94 1.97
CA PHE A 34 -10.44 25.77 1.21
C PHE A 34 -11.54 25.13 0.36
N THR A 35 -12.76 25.66 0.35
CA THR A 35 -13.92 25.00 -0.29
C THR A 35 -13.66 24.63 -1.75
N LEU A 36 -12.98 25.49 -2.52
CA LEU A 36 -12.67 25.26 -3.92
C LEU A 36 -11.47 24.32 -4.14
N TYR A 37 -10.74 23.99 -3.08
CA TYR A 37 -9.47 23.25 -3.18
C TYR A 37 -9.53 21.82 -2.63
N LYS A 38 -10.63 21.43 -1.99
CA LYS A 38 -10.75 20.12 -1.28
C LYS A 38 -10.40 18.91 -2.15
N GLN A 39 -10.68 18.96 -3.43
CA GLN A 39 -10.51 17.81 -4.34
C GLN A 39 -9.13 17.72 -4.99
N ASN A 40 -8.27 18.72 -4.81
CA ASN A 40 -7.01 18.79 -5.54
C ASN A 40 -5.88 19.46 -4.77
N SER A 41 -5.97 19.50 -3.45
CA SER A 41 -4.95 20.11 -2.60
C SER A 41 -4.51 19.24 -1.44
N LEU A 42 -3.35 19.58 -0.89
CA LEU A 42 -2.76 19.04 0.32
C LEU A 42 -2.23 20.20 1.17
N VAL A 43 -2.26 20.05 2.48
CA VAL A 43 -1.80 21.10 3.41
C VAL A 43 -0.59 20.60 4.21
N LEU A 44 0.42 21.46 4.33
CA LEU A 44 1.56 21.26 5.21
C LEU A 44 1.32 22.04 6.51
N ALA A 45 1.48 21.37 7.65
CA ALA A 45 1.27 21.91 8.99
C ALA A 45 2.51 21.70 9.86
N SER A 46 2.90 22.72 10.63
CA SER A 46 4.08 22.69 11.50
C SER A 46 3.80 22.84 12.99
N SER A 47 2.53 22.88 13.39
CA SER A 47 2.15 23.02 14.79
C SER A 47 0.87 22.27 15.15
N ASP A 48 0.76 21.86 16.42
CA ASP A 48 -0.45 21.22 16.96
C ASP A 48 -1.70 22.11 16.80
N LYS A 49 -1.54 23.43 16.87
CA LYS A 49 -2.62 24.40 16.65
C LYS A 49 -3.12 24.36 15.20
N GLU A 50 -2.22 24.28 14.24
CA GLU A 50 -2.57 24.12 12.81
C GLU A 50 -3.28 22.80 12.56
N LEU A 51 -2.76 21.70 13.09
CA LEU A 51 -3.38 20.39 12.97
C LEU A 51 -4.79 20.36 13.55
N THR A 52 -4.99 20.96 14.73
CA THR A 52 -6.33 21.09 15.35
C THR A 52 -7.28 21.89 14.45
N TYR A 53 -6.82 22.98 13.86
CA TYR A 53 -7.64 23.75 12.91
C TYR A 53 -7.98 22.95 11.66
N LEU A 54 -6.98 22.27 11.07
CA LEU A 54 -7.12 21.52 9.83
C LEU A 54 -7.93 20.23 10.00
N SER A 55 -8.05 19.68 11.20
CA SER A 55 -8.85 18.46 11.45
C SER A 55 -10.31 18.59 10.99
N HIS A 56 -10.84 19.81 10.94
CA HIS A 56 -12.19 20.11 10.46
C HIS A 56 -12.26 20.55 9.00
N SER A 57 -11.11 20.74 8.33
CA SER A 57 -11.06 21.27 6.97
C SER A 57 -11.38 20.23 5.89
N LEU A 58 -11.31 18.94 6.23
CA LEU A 58 -11.44 17.83 5.29
C LEU A 58 -10.41 17.91 4.14
N LEU A 59 -9.15 18.12 4.50
CA LEU A 59 -8.00 18.19 3.60
C LEU A 59 -6.92 17.18 3.99
N PRO A 60 -6.27 16.53 3.02
CA PRO A 60 -5.08 15.75 3.30
C PRO A 60 -3.99 16.64 3.88
N THR A 61 -3.41 16.21 5.00
CA THR A 61 -2.44 17.00 5.74
C THR A 61 -1.18 16.19 6.02
N ILE A 62 -0.02 16.81 5.80
CA ILE A 62 1.28 16.30 6.25
C ILE A 62 1.81 17.25 7.33
N ALA A 63 2.14 16.71 8.49
CA ALA A 63 2.86 17.46 9.50
C ALA A 63 4.37 17.44 9.20
N TYR A 64 5.07 18.52 9.52
CA TYR A 64 6.52 18.57 9.43
C TYR A 64 7.12 19.22 10.67
N GLY A 65 8.23 18.61 11.15
CA GLY A 65 9.00 19.16 12.26
C GLY A 65 9.81 20.40 11.83
N THR A 66 10.09 21.25 12.79
CA THR A 66 11.03 22.35 12.62
C THR A 66 12.14 22.24 13.67
N PRO A 67 13.39 22.59 13.35
CA PRO A 67 14.48 22.53 14.33
C PRO A 67 14.14 23.29 15.60
N ASN A 68 14.34 22.67 16.76
CA ASN A 68 14.04 23.23 18.09
C ASN A 68 12.53 23.38 18.44
N ASP A 69 11.66 22.69 17.73
CA ASP A 69 10.22 22.73 18.01
C ASP A 69 9.86 21.80 19.18
N THR A 70 8.91 22.26 19.99
CA THR A 70 8.33 21.47 21.09
C THR A 70 6.96 20.88 20.72
N ASN A 71 6.46 21.12 19.51
CA ASN A 71 5.23 20.56 19.02
C ASN A 71 5.37 19.04 18.89
N GLN A 72 4.38 18.30 19.36
CA GLN A 72 4.39 16.85 19.27
C GLN A 72 3.76 16.34 17.97
N LEU A 73 3.05 17.24 17.25
CA LEU A 73 2.39 17.01 15.96
C LEU A 73 1.46 15.78 15.96
N PHE A 74 0.89 15.48 17.14
CA PHE A 74 -0.09 14.41 17.28
C PHE A 74 -1.38 14.76 16.52
N GLY A 75 -1.92 13.77 15.83
CA GLY A 75 -3.17 13.95 15.06
C GLY A 75 -2.96 14.12 13.56
N SER A 76 -1.71 14.08 13.08
CA SER A 76 -1.42 13.90 11.66
C SER A 76 -1.15 12.43 11.35
N ASP A 77 -1.71 11.94 10.26
CA ASP A 77 -1.45 10.57 9.77
C ASP A 77 -0.06 10.45 9.13
N TYR A 78 0.52 11.55 8.71
CA TYR A 78 1.81 11.62 8.05
C TYR A 78 2.67 12.73 8.66
N LEU A 79 3.82 12.35 9.14
CA LEU A 79 4.80 13.23 9.75
C LEU A 79 6.16 13.04 9.07
N VAL A 80 6.83 14.14 8.76
CA VAL A 80 8.22 14.19 8.34
C VAL A 80 9.04 15.03 9.31
N ASP A 81 10.29 14.69 9.54
CA ASP A 81 11.16 15.43 10.45
C ASP A 81 11.51 16.80 9.90
N SER A 82 11.56 16.94 8.58
CA SER A 82 11.79 18.21 7.91
C SER A 82 11.13 18.28 6.53
N LEU A 83 11.00 19.48 5.97
CA LEU A 83 10.51 19.67 4.60
C LEU A 83 11.44 19.09 3.53
N GLU A 84 12.71 18.82 3.85
CA GLU A 84 13.69 18.21 2.95
C GLU A 84 13.39 16.72 2.68
N GLU A 85 12.61 16.08 3.56
CA GLU A 85 12.16 14.69 3.40
C GLU A 85 10.94 14.56 2.48
N LEU A 86 10.30 15.68 2.13
CA LEU A 86 9.19 15.66 1.20
C LEU A 86 9.68 15.32 -0.19
N ASP A 87 9.01 14.37 -0.82
CA ASP A 87 9.13 14.11 -2.24
C ASP A 87 7.74 14.02 -2.91
N SER A 88 7.73 14.05 -4.24
CA SER A 88 6.47 13.97 -4.97
C SER A 88 5.72 12.65 -4.75
N ALA A 89 6.43 11.56 -4.45
CA ALA A 89 5.81 10.26 -4.19
C ALA A 89 5.05 10.26 -2.86
N LEU A 90 5.60 10.87 -1.82
CA LEU A 90 4.91 11.04 -0.54
C LEU A 90 3.68 11.96 -0.68
N LEU A 91 3.84 13.11 -1.35
CA LEU A 91 2.73 14.04 -1.58
C LEU A 91 1.55 13.36 -2.30
N GLU A 92 1.83 12.65 -3.39
CA GLU A 92 0.81 11.91 -4.14
C GLU A 92 0.23 10.75 -3.33
N THR A 93 1.04 10.06 -2.54
CA THR A 93 0.59 8.96 -1.65
C THR A 93 -0.44 9.48 -0.64
N VAL A 94 -0.11 10.55 0.07
CA VAL A 94 -1.01 11.14 1.08
C VAL A 94 -2.29 11.64 0.44
N PHE A 95 -2.17 12.34 -0.68
CA PHE A 95 -3.33 12.82 -1.43
C PHE A 95 -4.24 11.68 -1.90
N CYS A 96 -3.68 10.67 -2.56
CA CYS A 96 -4.43 9.55 -3.10
C CYS A 96 -5.14 8.76 -2.00
N ARG A 97 -4.45 8.42 -0.91
CA ARG A 97 -5.05 7.65 0.19
C ARG A 97 -6.15 8.42 0.90
N TYR A 98 -5.96 9.72 1.11
CA TYR A 98 -7.00 10.57 1.68
C TYR A 98 -8.28 10.58 0.83
N HIS A 99 -8.13 10.64 -0.49
CA HIS A 99 -9.25 10.63 -1.44
C HIS A 99 -9.71 9.22 -1.85
N HIS A 100 -9.24 8.16 -1.18
CA HIS A 100 -9.54 6.76 -1.51
C HIS A 100 -9.21 6.39 -2.97
N ILE A 101 -8.21 7.04 -3.55
CA ILE A 101 -7.68 6.73 -4.88
C ILE A 101 -6.59 5.66 -4.71
N PRO A 102 -6.76 4.45 -5.26
CA PRO A 102 -5.79 3.38 -5.07
C PRO A 102 -4.46 3.70 -5.74
N LEU A 103 -3.37 3.55 -5.00
CA LEU A 103 -2.03 3.71 -5.55
C LEU A 103 -1.68 2.55 -6.47
N THR A 104 -1.09 2.88 -7.62
CA THR A 104 -0.51 1.89 -8.53
C THR A 104 0.91 1.56 -8.08
N ILE A 105 1.16 0.29 -7.81
CA ILE A 105 2.44 -0.24 -7.35
C ILE A 105 3.32 -0.64 -8.54
N ALA A 106 2.71 -1.34 -9.51
CA ALA A 106 3.39 -1.74 -10.74
C ALA A 106 2.41 -1.79 -11.92
N LYS A 107 2.94 -1.54 -13.12
CA LYS A 107 2.22 -1.71 -14.39
C LYS A 107 2.97 -2.71 -15.25
N HIS A 108 2.25 -3.68 -15.74
CA HIS A 108 2.70 -4.65 -16.74
C HIS A 108 1.72 -4.63 -17.94
N LYS A 109 2.12 -5.14 -19.09
CA LYS A 109 1.22 -5.21 -20.26
C LYS A 109 -0.05 -6.00 -20.00
N ASP A 110 0.01 -7.00 -19.13
CA ASP A 110 -1.09 -7.92 -18.83
C ASP A 110 -1.81 -7.64 -17.51
N PHE A 111 -1.30 -6.73 -16.67
CA PHE A 111 -1.94 -6.34 -15.40
C PHE A 111 -1.49 -4.98 -14.87
N VAL A 112 -2.32 -4.42 -13.98
CA VAL A 112 -1.98 -3.34 -13.07
C VAL A 112 -2.03 -3.89 -11.65
N LEU A 113 -0.95 -3.72 -10.89
CA LEU A 113 -0.88 -4.01 -9.47
C LEU A 113 -1.17 -2.73 -8.70
N ARG A 114 -2.27 -2.68 -7.96
CA ARG A 114 -2.69 -1.49 -7.21
C ARG A 114 -3.30 -1.85 -5.86
N GLU A 115 -3.41 -0.86 -4.99
CA GLU A 115 -4.12 -0.99 -3.71
C GLU A 115 -5.56 -1.48 -3.93
N ILE A 116 -6.01 -2.35 -3.04
CA ILE A 116 -7.40 -2.85 -2.99
C ILE A 116 -8.22 -1.80 -2.25
N THR A 117 -9.34 -1.39 -2.81
CA THR A 117 -10.31 -0.49 -2.17
C THR A 117 -11.48 -1.27 -1.59
N PHE A 118 -12.29 -0.61 -0.77
CA PHE A 118 -13.50 -1.23 -0.21
C PHE A 118 -14.45 -1.74 -1.31
N SER A 119 -14.53 -1.04 -2.44
CA SER A 119 -15.37 -1.45 -3.58
C SER A 119 -14.86 -2.69 -4.33
N ASP A 120 -13.60 -3.08 -4.15
CA ASP A 120 -13.02 -4.28 -4.78
C ASP A 120 -13.32 -5.56 -3.99
N LEU A 121 -13.80 -5.45 -2.73
CA LEU A 121 -13.95 -6.60 -1.83
C LEU A 121 -14.95 -7.64 -2.33
N ASP A 122 -16.03 -7.23 -2.99
CA ASP A 122 -17.00 -8.19 -3.56
C ASP A 122 -16.35 -9.02 -4.68
N SER A 123 -15.55 -8.38 -5.53
CA SER A 123 -14.79 -9.06 -6.58
C SER A 123 -13.73 -10.00 -6.00
N LEU A 124 -13.05 -9.58 -4.94
CA LEU A 124 -12.08 -10.41 -4.23
C LEU A 124 -12.74 -11.66 -3.65
N TRP A 125 -13.88 -11.49 -2.98
CA TRP A 125 -14.63 -12.61 -2.46
C TRP A 125 -15.07 -13.59 -3.55
N GLN A 126 -15.63 -13.08 -4.66
CA GLN A 126 -16.06 -13.93 -5.78
C GLN A 126 -14.93 -14.77 -6.39
N LEU A 127 -13.70 -14.27 -6.38
CA LEU A 127 -12.55 -15.05 -6.82
C LEU A 127 -12.28 -16.23 -5.88
N TYR A 128 -12.32 -16.02 -4.57
CA TYR A 128 -12.10 -17.05 -3.58
C TYR A 128 -13.25 -18.05 -3.51
N ASP A 129 -14.50 -17.60 -3.62
CA ASP A 129 -15.68 -18.45 -3.56
C ASP A 129 -15.69 -19.52 -4.68
N LYS A 130 -15.23 -19.15 -5.86
CA LYS A 130 -15.06 -20.10 -6.98
C LYS A 130 -14.05 -21.20 -6.71
N GLU A 131 -13.11 -20.94 -5.82
CA GLU A 131 -12.01 -21.83 -5.47
C GLU A 131 -12.22 -22.53 -4.11
N ARG A 132 -13.43 -22.43 -3.53
CA ARG A 132 -13.74 -22.93 -2.17
C ARG A 132 -13.38 -24.42 -1.96
N ASN A 133 -13.43 -25.21 -3.02
CA ASN A 133 -13.10 -26.63 -2.98
C ASN A 133 -11.65 -26.94 -3.39
N ASN A 134 -10.83 -25.92 -3.62
CA ASN A 134 -9.43 -26.13 -3.98
C ASN A 134 -8.60 -26.36 -2.69
N PRO A 135 -8.02 -27.55 -2.49
CA PRO A 135 -7.29 -27.87 -1.26
C PRO A 135 -6.03 -27.02 -1.05
N SER A 136 -5.51 -26.44 -2.13
CA SER A 136 -4.34 -25.54 -2.06
C SER A 136 -4.70 -24.15 -1.55
N ILE A 137 -5.98 -23.85 -1.33
CA ILE A 137 -6.47 -22.57 -0.79
C ILE A 137 -7.09 -22.85 0.57
N ASN A 138 -6.33 -22.60 1.61
CA ASN A 138 -6.74 -22.81 3.00
C ASN A 138 -7.06 -21.50 3.74
N TRP A 139 -7.03 -20.39 3.04
CA TRP A 139 -7.27 -19.07 3.62
C TRP A 139 -8.27 -18.28 2.78
N PHE A 140 -9.25 -17.69 3.47
CA PHE A 140 -10.24 -16.80 2.90
C PHE A 140 -10.14 -15.45 3.61
N PRO A 141 -10.23 -14.33 2.88
CA PRO A 141 -10.02 -13.01 3.47
C PRO A 141 -11.10 -12.65 4.51
N PHE A 142 -12.36 -13.05 4.26
CA PHE A 142 -13.52 -12.80 5.13
C PHE A 142 -14.71 -13.64 4.67
N SER A 143 -15.73 -13.79 5.52
CA SER A 143 -17.02 -14.33 5.11
C SER A 143 -17.89 -13.23 4.48
N PRO A 144 -18.51 -13.44 3.30
CA PRO A 144 -19.32 -12.41 2.64
C PRO A 144 -20.57 -12.05 3.44
N GLU A 145 -21.07 -12.99 4.24
CA GLU A 145 -22.25 -12.84 5.07
C GLU A 145 -21.94 -12.06 6.35
N ASN A 146 -20.66 -11.97 6.73
CA ASN A 146 -20.21 -11.28 7.93
C ASN A 146 -19.66 -9.90 7.57
N LYS A 147 -20.53 -8.89 7.69
CA LYS A 147 -20.17 -7.49 7.43
C LYS A 147 -18.99 -7.02 8.28
N THR A 148 -18.92 -7.45 9.52
CA THR A 148 -17.84 -7.07 10.45
C THR A 148 -16.49 -7.63 10.02
N GLU A 149 -16.42 -8.90 9.58
CA GLU A 149 -15.18 -9.48 9.05
C GLU A 149 -14.69 -8.74 7.80
N ARG A 150 -15.61 -8.38 6.92
CA ARG A 150 -15.32 -7.59 5.72
C ARG A 150 -14.72 -6.23 6.06
N GLU A 151 -15.31 -5.52 7.03
CA GLU A 151 -14.83 -4.22 7.50
C GLU A 151 -13.45 -4.36 8.17
N LEU A 152 -13.25 -5.36 9.03
CA LEU A 152 -11.97 -5.64 9.68
C LEU A 152 -10.87 -6.01 8.67
N PHE A 153 -11.19 -6.81 7.65
CA PHE A 153 -10.23 -7.12 6.59
C PHE A 153 -9.81 -5.87 5.82
N TYR A 154 -10.79 -5.02 5.45
CA TYR A 154 -10.47 -3.76 4.76
C TYR A 154 -9.61 -2.84 5.64
N GLN A 155 -9.95 -2.71 6.91
CA GLN A 155 -9.16 -1.95 7.86
C GLN A 155 -7.72 -2.49 7.94
N TYR A 156 -7.55 -3.81 8.06
CA TYR A 156 -6.24 -4.46 8.09
C TYR A 156 -5.39 -4.11 6.85
N ILE A 157 -5.92 -4.24 5.63
CA ILE A 157 -5.16 -3.91 4.42
C ILE A 157 -4.89 -2.40 4.29
N SER A 158 -5.86 -1.56 4.64
CA SER A 158 -5.73 -0.11 4.63
C SER A 158 -4.66 0.38 5.62
N ASP A 159 -4.67 -0.17 6.83
CA ASP A 159 -3.64 0.13 7.84
C ASP A 159 -2.27 -0.37 7.41
N SER A 160 -2.19 -1.55 6.76
CA SER A 160 -0.93 -2.06 6.22
C SER A 160 -0.33 -1.10 5.19
N TYR A 161 -1.12 -0.59 4.26
CA TYR A 161 -0.67 0.41 3.29
C TYR A 161 -0.20 1.71 3.96
N ARG A 162 -0.92 2.15 4.99
CA ARG A 162 -0.64 3.41 5.68
C ARG A 162 0.61 3.34 6.55
N PHE A 163 0.75 2.28 7.37
CA PHE A 163 1.85 2.16 8.34
C PHE A 163 3.11 1.54 7.73
N TYR A 164 2.97 0.48 6.94
CA TYR A 164 4.11 -0.27 6.44
C TYR A 164 4.49 0.09 5.01
N GLN A 165 3.65 0.82 4.29
CA GLN A 165 3.79 1.11 2.86
C GLN A 165 3.80 -0.14 1.97
N TYR A 166 3.38 -1.29 2.50
CA TYR A 166 3.18 -2.54 1.78
C TYR A 166 1.95 -3.30 2.32
N GLY A 167 1.52 -4.31 1.60
CA GLY A 167 0.38 -5.16 1.97
C GLY A 167 -0.01 -6.08 0.82
N LEU A 168 -1.26 -6.54 0.82
CA LEU A 168 -1.86 -7.30 -0.27
C LEU A 168 -2.40 -6.33 -1.32
N TRP A 169 -1.87 -6.36 -2.54
CA TRP A 169 -2.33 -5.54 -3.65
C TRP A 169 -3.12 -6.37 -4.66
N GLY A 170 -4.14 -5.78 -5.25
CA GLY A 170 -4.95 -6.43 -6.28
C GLY A 170 -4.22 -6.45 -7.63
N VAL A 171 -4.35 -7.57 -8.33
CA VAL A 171 -3.89 -7.75 -9.71
C VAL A 171 -5.08 -7.53 -10.63
N PHE A 172 -5.10 -6.43 -11.37
CA PHE A 172 -6.23 -6.00 -12.19
C PHE A 172 -5.90 -6.08 -13.67
N SER A 173 -6.90 -6.40 -14.49
CA SER A 173 -6.79 -6.28 -15.94
C SER A 173 -6.59 -4.81 -16.33
N PRO A 174 -5.61 -4.47 -17.19
CA PRO A 174 -5.34 -3.08 -17.57
C PRO A 174 -6.47 -2.45 -18.36
N ASP A 175 -7.19 -3.23 -19.17
CA ASP A 175 -8.22 -2.72 -20.07
C ASP A 175 -9.60 -2.65 -19.41
N THR A 176 -9.92 -3.63 -18.56
CA THR A 176 -11.28 -3.79 -18.00
C THR A 176 -11.38 -3.49 -16.51
N ASN A 177 -10.23 -3.29 -15.84
CA ASN A 177 -10.14 -3.14 -14.38
C ASN A 177 -10.80 -4.30 -13.59
N ILE A 178 -10.89 -5.50 -14.21
CA ILE A 178 -11.38 -6.70 -13.54
C ILE A 178 -10.28 -7.20 -12.60
N LEU A 179 -10.64 -7.50 -11.35
CA LEU A 179 -9.75 -8.13 -10.39
C LEU A 179 -9.50 -9.58 -10.78
N MET A 180 -8.24 -9.93 -11.04
CA MET A 180 -7.79 -11.26 -11.47
C MET A 180 -7.15 -12.06 -10.34
N GLY A 181 -6.81 -11.41 -9.24
CA GLY A 181 -6.13 -12.00 -8.10
C GLY A 181 -5.54 -10.94 -7.19
N HIS A 182 -4.66 -11.35 -6.31
CA HIS A 182 -3.84 -10.44 -5.51
C HIS A 182 -2.40 -10.95 -5.42
N CYS A 183 -1.49 -10.06 -5.12
CA CYS A 183 -0.10 -10.36 -4.81
C CYS A 183 0.44 -9.30 -3.84
N GLY A 184 1.29 -9.68 -2.90
CA GLY A 184 1.80 -8.70 -1.93
C GLY A 184 2.68 -9.32 -0.86
N ILE A 185 2.85 -8.55 0.19
CA ILE A 185 3.69 -8.88 1.35
C ILE A 185 2.81 -8.85 2.59
N ILE A 186 2.95 -9.86 3.42
CA ILE A 186 2.31 -9.91 4.74
C ILE A 186 3.35 -10.01 5.85
N ASN A 187 3.00 -9.46 7.00
CA ASN A 187 3.74 -9.66 8.23
C ASN A 187 3.52 -11.08 8.73
N SER A 188 4.60 -11.76 9.07
CA SER A 188 4.58 -13.15 9.54
C SER A 188 5.67 -13.38 10.58
N ASN A 189 5.69 -14.58 11.16
CA ASN A 189 6.71 -15.00 12.10
C ASN A 189 7.26 -16.38 11.74
N ILE A 190 8.57 -16.57 11.91
CA ILE A 190 9.24 -17.86 11.86
C ILE A 190 9.77 -18.12 13.26
N GLY A 191 9.10 -19.03 14.00
CA GLY A 191 9.32 -19.13 15.43
C GLY A 191 8.94 -17.84 16.15
N ASN A 192 9.90 -17.19 16.80
CA ASN A 192 9.71 -15.89 17.47
C ASN A 192 10.18 -14.69 16.63
N ASP A 193 10.77 -14.93 15.47
CA ASP A 193 11.36 -13.88 14.66
C ASP A 193 10.34 -13.33 13.65
N PHE A 194 10.20 -12.01 13.65
CA PHE A 194 9.39 -11.30 12.64
C PHE A 194 10.00 -11.44 11.25
N CYS A 195 9.16 -11.71 10.27
CA CYS A 195 9.57 -11.81 8.88
C CYS A 195 8.51 -11.25 7.91
N LEU A 196 8.94 -10.98 6.69
CA LEU A 196 8.07 -10.62 5.57
C LEU A 196 7.85 -11.83 4.67
N GLU A 197 6.60 -12.10 4.33
CA GLU A 197 6.20 -13.24 3.54
C GLU A 197 5.50 -12.81 2.26
N LEU A 198 5.96 -13.36 1.13
CA LEU A 198 5.31 -13.18 -0.18
C LEU A 198 4.02 -14.00 -0.22
N CYS A 199 2.92 -13.33 -0.50
CA CYS A 199 1.61 -13.95 -0.62
C CYS A 199 1.01 -13.62 -1.99
N TYR A 200 0.43 -14.60 -2.68
CA TYR A 200 -0.26 -14.37 -3.94
C TYR A 200 -1.39 -15.37 -4.18
N PHE A 201 -2.35 -14.94 -4.96
CA PHE A 201 -3.44 -15.75 -5.45
C PHE A 201 -3.88 -15.23 -6.83
N ILE A 202 -4.06 -16.14 -7.79
CA ILE A 202 -4.62 -15.82 -9.11
C ILE A 202 -5.82 -16.72 -9.34
N GLY A 203 -6.97 -16.13 -9.63
CA GLY A 203 -8.22 -16.83 -9.90
C GLY A 203 -8.08 -17.78 -11.12
N ASP A 204 -8.75 -18.92 -11.10
CA ASP A 204 -8.58 -20.02 -12.06
C ASP A 204 -8.67 -19.58 -13.51
N ASN A 205 -9.65 -18.76 -13.85
CA ASN A 205 -9.85 -18.23 -15.21
C ASN A 205 -8.68 -17.38 -15.74
N PHE A 206 -7.76 -16.96 -14.86
CA PHE A 206 -6.63 -16.09 -15.20
C PHE A 206 -5.28 -16.80 -15.09
N ARG A 207 -5.24 -18.07 -14.66
CA ARG A 207 -4.02 -18.87 -14.53
C ARG A 207 -3.41 -19.21 -15.90
N ARG A 208 -2.20 -19.76 -15.91
CA ARG A 208 -1.43 -20.19 -17.08
C ARG A 208 -1.09 -19.09 -18.09
N LYS A 209 -1.07 -17.82 -17.61
CA LYS A 209 -0.69 -16.64 -18.39
C LYS A 209 0.53 -15.92 -17.78
N HIS A 210 1.30 -16.61 -16.95
CA HIS A 210 2.46 -16.08 -16.22
C HIS A 210 2.16 -14.86 -15.33
N LEU A 211 0.88 -14.56 -15.03
CA LEU A 211 0.49 -13.41 -14.19
C LEU A 211 1.11 -13.50 -12.81
N ALA A 212 1.02 -14.68 -12.15
CA ALA A 212 1.61 -14.87 -10.82
C ALA A 212 3.12 -14.59 -10.82
N PHE A 213 3.85 -15.09 -11.84
CA PHE A 213 5.30 -14.86 -11.97
C PHE A 213 5.62 -13.37 -12.04
N HIS A 214 5.01 -12.65 -12.98
CA HIS A 214 5.31 -11.24 -13.18
C HIS A 214 4.81 -10.36 -12.00
N ALA A 215 3.69 -10.71 -11.36
CA ALA A 215 3.22 -10.02 -10.18
C ALA A 215 4.19 -10.22 -9.00
N CYS A 216 4.58 -11.46 -8.70
CA CYS A 216 5.57 -11.77 -7.66
C CYS A 216 6.93 -11.10 -7.94
N GLN A 217 7.39 -11.10 -9.19
CA GLN A 217 8.62 -10.39 -9.58
C GLN A 217 8.50 -8.89 -9.27
N SER A 218 7.36 -8.27 -9.60
CA SER A 218 7.12 -6.85 -9.28
C SER A 218 7.17 -6.57 -7.77
N ILE A 219 6.68 -7.51 -6.94
CA ILE A 219 6.77 -7.41 -5.47
C ILE A 219 8.22 -7.53 -4.99
N ILE A 220 8.97 -8.49 -5.53
CA ILE A 220 10.39 -8.67 -5.20
C ILE A 220 11.19 -7.40 -5.53
N ASP A 221 10.94 -6.81 -6.71
CA ASP A 221 11.58 -5.56 -7.14
C ASP A 221 11.18 -4.39 -6.23
N TYR A 222 9.91 -4.34 -5.80
CA TYR A 222 9.43 -3.36 -4.82
C TYR A 222 10.16 -3.52 -3.47
N CYS A 223 10.29 -4.75 -2.95
CA CYS A 223 11.02 -5.02 -1.70
C CYS A 223 12.47 -4.53 -1.76
N LYS A 224 13.15 -4.82 -2.87
CA LYS A 224 14.54 -4.36 -3.10
C LYS A 224 14.65 -2.84 -3.17
N LYS A 225 13.76 -2.20 -3.94
CA LYS A 225 13.72 -0.75 -4.10
C LYS A 225 13.49 -0.05 -2.76
N MET A 226 12.54 -0.54 -1.98
CA MET A 226 12.18 0.04 -0.68
C MET A 226 13.05 -0.46 0.47
N LYS A 227 13.96 -1.40 0.22
CA LYS A 227 14.85 -2.02 1.23
C LYS A 227 14.08 -2.56 2.44
N LEU A 228 12.95 -3.21 2.21
CA LEU A 228 12.03 -3.64 3.27
C LEU A 228 12.60 -4.75 4.14
N THR A 229 13.38 -5.65 3.54
CA THR A 229 13.99 -6.79 4.22
C THR A 229 15.20 -7.28 3.44
N THR A 230 16.09 -8.02 4.10
CA THR A 230 17.21 -8.73 3.46
C THR A 230 16.86 -10.17 3.05
N MET A 231 15.71 -10.68 3.55
CA MET A 231 15.23 -12.02 3.27
C MET A 231 13.71 -12.00 3.14
N LEU A 232 13.20 -12.42 2.01
CA LEU A 232 11.77 -12.59 1.77
C LEU A 232 11.42 -14.07 1.86
N TYR A 233 10.34 -14.40 2.59
CA TYR A 233 9.93 -15.78 2.82
C TYR A 233 8.64 -16.11 2.03
N ALA A 234 8.39 -17.41 1.85
CA ALA A 234 7.12 -17.94 1.34
C ALA A 234 6.83 -19.27 2.02
N ARG A 235 5.60 -19.44 2.55
CA ARG A 235 5.09 -20.73 3.03
C ARG A 235 4.25 -21.38 1.96
N ILE A 236 4.59 -22.61 1.62
CA ILE A 236 3.92 -23.32 0.53
C ILE A 236 3.53 -24.70 1.03
N LEU A 237 2.25 -25.05 0.90
CA LEU A 237 1.75 -26.39 1.18
C LEU A 237 2.53 -27.41 0.34
N LYS A 238 2.87 -28.55 0.93
CA LYS A 238 3.74 -29.58 0.29
C LYS A 238 3.17 -30.16 -0.99
N ASP A 239 1.86 -30.19 -1.14
CA ASP A 239 1.15 -30.65 -2.31
C ASP A 239 0.89 -29.54 -3.36
N ASN A 240 1.16 -28.28 -3.04
CA ASN A 240 0.99 -27.16 -3.95
C ASN A 240 2.14 -27.04 -4.96
N THR A 241 2.25 -28.06 -5.82
CA THR A 241 3.29 -28.15 -6.86
C THR A 241 3.40 -26.89 -7.74
N PRO A 242 2.29 -26.23 -8.17
CA PRO A 242 2.39 -25.00 -8.94
C PRO A 242 3.13 -23.87 -8.21
N SER A 243 2.84 -23.68 -6.91
CA SER A 243 3.49 -22.65 -6.10
C SER A 243 4.96 -22.99 -5.81
N ILE A 244 5.29 -24.26 -5.60
CA ILE A 244 6.68 -24.73 -5.45
C ILE A 244 7.49 -24.41 -6.72
N GLY A 245 6.93 -24.74 -7.89
CA GLY A 245 7.57 -24.45 -9.18
C GLY A 245 7.76 -22.95 -9.42
N LEU A 246 6.78 -22.13 -9.05
CA LEU A 246 6.87 -20.67 -9.15
C LEU A 246 7.96 -20.13 -8.22
N ALA A 247 7.97 -20.53 -6.94
CA ALA A 247 8.98 -20.10 -5.98
C ALA A 247 10.39 -20.43 -6.47
N SER A 248 10.62 -21.66 -6.96
CA SER A 248 11.89 -22.06 -7.56
C SER A 248 12.30 -21.18 -8.73
N THR A 249 11.35 -20.87 -9.63
CA THR A 249 11.61 -20.00 -10.81
C THR A 249 11.94 -18.56 -10.40
N LEU A 250 11.39 -18.08 -9.30
CA LEU A 250 11.68 -16.76 -8.72
C LEU A 250 12.99 -16.72 -7.91
N GLY A 251 13.67 -17.87 -7.74
CA GLY A 251 14.94 -17.96 -7.02
C GLY A 251 14.83 -18.27 -5.54
N PHE A 252 13.62 -18.58 -5.03
CA PHE A 252 13.48 -19.05 -3.66
C PHE A 252 14.10 -20.44 -3.51
N SER A 253 14.74 -20.66 -2.36
CA SER A 253 15.27 -21.95 -1.95
C SER A 253 14.56 -22.45 -0.69
N MET A 254 14.32 -23.76 -0.60
CA MET A 254 13.74 -24.37 0.58
C MET A 254 14.71 -24.23 1.75
N ILE A 255 14.21 -23.69 2.87
CA ILE A 255 14.97 -23.48 4.11
C ILE A 255 14.64 -24.55 5.14
N GLN A 256 13.35 -24.86 5.28
CA GLN A 256 12.86 -25.77 6.31
C GLN A 256 11.59 -26.48 5.82
N SER A 257 11.49 -27.77 6.16
CA SER A 257 10.26 -28.54 5.96
C SER A 257 9.54 -28.69 7.31
N LEU A 258 8.27 -28.33 7.35
CA LEU A 258 7.38 -28.45 8.50
C LEU A 258 6.32 -29.51 8.21
N GLU A 259 5.37 -29.73 9.12
CA GLU A 259 4.41 -30.83 8.99
C GLU A 259 3.55 -30.68 7.72
N ASP A 260 2.88 -29.55 7.54
CA ASP A 260 1.93 -29.30 6.46
C ASP A 260 2.49 -28.49 5.30
N TYR A 261 3.54 -27.71 5.52
CA TYR A 261 4.12 -26.79 4.54
C TYR A 261 5.64 -26.76 4.58
N ASP A 262 6.23 -26.33 3.51
CA ASP A 262 7.64 -26.02 3.42
C ASP A 262 7.85 -24.49 3.42
N LEU A 263 8.91 -24.06 4.11
CA LEU A 263 9.34 -22.68 4.18
C LEU A 263 10.44 -22.46 3.13
N TYR A 264 10.23 -21.48 2.30
CA TYR A 264 11.17 -21.02 1.28
C TYR A 264 11.68 -19.62 1.62
N GLY A 265 12.91 -19.30 1.23
CA GLY A 265 13.52 -17.99 1.41
C GLY A 265 14.25 -17.51 0.18
N LEU A 266 14.18 -16.20 -0.06
CA LEU A 266 14.86 -15.48 -1.12
C LEU A 266 15.66 -14.33 -0.52
N PRO A 267 17.01 -14.35 -0.59
CA PRO A 267 17.85 -13.19 -0.27
C PRO A 267 17.57 -12.04 -1.26
N LEU A 268 17.45 -10.80 -0.74
CA LEU A 268 17.10 -9.62 -1.55
C LEU A 268 18.28 -8.64 -1.73
#